data_2a1a41b3ba27a62518f40ab2ac6137f2
#
_entry.id   2a1a41b3ba27a62518f40ab2ac6137f2
#
_cell.length_a   1.000
_cell.length_b   1.000
_cell.length_c   1.000
_cell.angle_alpha   90.00
_cell.angle_beta   90.00
_cell.angle_gamma   90.00
#
_symmetry.space_group_name_H-M   'P 1'
#
loop_
_entity.id
_entity.type
_entity.pdbx_description
1 polymer ?
#
loop_
_entity_poly.entity_id
_entity_poly.type
_entity_poly.pdbx_seq_one_letter_code
_entity_poly.pdbx_strand_id
1 'polypeptide(L)'
;VSRLIAPSILTAEAFAPYGDVLEVAGAPDKIINQGMCGRHHDRAKLDFGEGRAGISLFDAKARSFPYVVDMVERHPEGSQAFIPLDGVPMLVVVADDENGQPVNLKAFISQPGQAINLYRGTWHGVLAPLWQAGRYAVVDRIGEGTNLEEHWFPDPWTVEADNKE
;
A
#
# COMPACT_ATOMS: atom_id res chain seq x y z
N VAL A 1 -15.10 15.89 16.86
CA VAL A 1 -13.83 15.59 16.17
C VAL A 1 -14.16 15.22 14.73
N SER A 2 -13.56 15.95 13.79
CA SER A 2 -13.72 15.64 12.37
C SER A 2 -13.05 14.31 12.06
N ARG A 3 -13.77 13.44 11.32
CA ARG A 3 -13.24 12.18 10.78
C ARG A 3 -12.97 12.28 9.28
N LEU A 4 -12.48 13.43 8.87
CA LEU A 4 -12.07 13.70 7.48
C LEU A 4 -10.56 13.60 7.36
N ILE A 5 -10.12 12.96 6.28
CA ILE A 5 -8.72 12.81 5.94
C ILE A 5 -8.50 13.39 4.54
N ALA A 6 -7.57 14.32 4.44
CA ALA A 6 -7.10 14.82 3.14
C ALA A 6 -5.94 13.92 2.66
N PRO A 7 -6.01 13.37 1.45
CA PRO A 7 -4.92 12.54 0.94
C PRO A 7 -3.72 13.41 0.52
N SER A 8 -2.53 12.86 0.71
CA SER A 8 -1.27 13.45 0.26
C SER A 8 -0.69 12.63 -0.89
N ILE A 9 0.19 13.23 -1.66
CA ILE A 9 0.98 12.49 -2.67
C ILE A 9 1.86 11.47 -1.96
N LEU A 10 1.90 10.25 -2.47
CA LEU A 10 2.76 9.19 -1.94
C LEU A 10 4.22 9.52 -2.20
N THR A 11 5.01 9.59 -1.13
CA THR A 11 6.47 9.75 -1.17
C THR A 11 7.14 8.72 -0.27
N ALA A 12 8.35 8.30 -0.64
CA ALA A 12 9.11 7.36 0.17
C ALA A 12 9.33 7.87 1.59
N GLU A 13 9.58 9.17 1.75
CA GLU A 13 9.82 9.79 3.05
C GLU A 13 8.58 9.76 3.95
N ALA A 14 7.43 10.18 3.43
CA ALA A 14 6.19 10.23 4.21
C ALA A 14 5.66 8.83 4.53
N PHE A 15 5.91 7.85 3.67
CA PHE A 15 5.46 6.47 3.82
C PHE A 15 6.41 5.59 4.64
N ALA A 16 7.60 6.06 4.95
CA ALA A 16 8.66 5.28 5.61
C ALA A 16 8.23 4.56 6.90
N PRO A 17 7.36 5.10 7.76
CA PRO A 17 6.90 4.38 8.95
C PRO A 17 6.01 3.16 8.63
N TYR A 18 5.43 3.09 7.44
CA TYR A 18 4.43 2.11 7.06
C TYR A 18 4.92 1.06 6.09
N GLY A 19 5.90 1.41 5.28
CA GLY A 19 6.40 0.54 4.25
C GLY A 19 7.38 1.21 3.31
N ASP A 20 7.71 0.48 2.24
CA ASP A 20 8.59 0.97 1.18
C ASP A 20 7.74 1.50 0.01
N VAL A 21 8.23 2.53 -0.65
CA VAL A 21 7.76 2.94 -1.97
C VAL A 21 8.77 2.45 -3.00
N LEU A 22 8.30 1.63 -3.94
CA LEU A 22 9.12 1.08 -5.00
C LEU A 22 8.93 1.93 -6.24
N GLU A 23 10.00 2.57 -6.68
CA GLU A 23 9.97 3.44 -7.86
C GLU A 23 11.36 3.54 -8.49
N VAL A 24 11.37 3.83 -9.78
CA VAL A 24 12.60 4.14 -10.50
C VAL A 24 12.86 5.64 -10.30
N ALA A 25 13.72 5.97 -9.34
CA ALA A 25 14.09 7.32 -9.01
C ALA A 25 15.59 7.45 -8.82
N GLY A 26 16.16 8.52 -9.33
CA GLY A 26 17.61 8.74 -9.29
C GLY A 26 18.40 7.77 -10.16
N ALA A 27 19.70 7.70 -9.91
CA ALA A 27 20.58 6.78 -10.62
C ALA A 27 20.36 5.34 -10.15
N PRO A 28 20.47 4.35 -11.07
CA PRO A 28 20.42 2.94 -10.68
C PRO A 28 21.66 2.55 -9.87
N ASP A 29 21.49 1.53 -9.01
CA ASP A 29 22.63 0.99 -8.25
C ASP A 29 23.64 0.31 -9.18
N LYS A 30 23.17 -0.29 -10.27
CA LYS A 30 24.00 -0.98 -11.23
C LYS A 30 23.40 -0.92 -12.61
N ILE A 31 24.26 -0.73 -13.60
CA ILE A 31 23.90 -0.87 -15.00
C ILE A 31 24.31 -2.27 -15.45
N ILE A 32 23.37 -3.02 -15.98
CA ILE A 32 23.52 -4.40 -16.41
C ILE A 32 23.14 -4.57 -17.89
N ASN A 33 23.26 -5.79 -18.40
CA ASN A 33 22.89 -6.14 -19.79
C ASN A 33 23.57 -5.25 -20.82
N GLN A 34 24.89 -5.06 -20.69
CA GLN A 34 25.72 -4.25 -21.58
C GLN A 34 25.21 -2.80 -21.74
N GLY A 35 24.76 -2.21 -20.65
CA GLY A 35 24.28 -0.83 -20.63
C GLY A 35 22.78 -0.67 -20.94
N MET A 36 22.08 -1.76 -21.21
CA MET A 36 20.68 -1.72 -21.63
C MET A 36 19.68 -1.69 -20.48
N CYS A 37 20.13 -1.89 -19.23
CA CYS A 37 19.23 -1.94 -18.07
C CYS A 37 19.88 -1.32 -16.83
N GLY A 38 19.16 -0.36 -16.22
CA GLY A 38 19.50 0.17 -14.90
C GLY A 38 18.78 -0.61 -13.82
N ARG A 39 19.53 -1.20 -12.90
CA ARG A 39 18.96 -1.96 -11.78
C ARG A 39 18.87 -1.09 -10.54
N HIS A 40 17.64 -0.87 -10.06
CA HIS A 40 17.33 -0.31 -8.74
C HIS A 40 17.14 -1.48 -7.79
N HIS A 41 18.20 -1.82 -7.05
CA HIS A 41 18.36 -3.09 -6.36
C HIS A 41 17.62 -3.11 -5.02
N ASP A 42 16.87 -4.20 -4.74
CA ASP A 42 16.35 -4.57 -3.43
C ASP A 42 15.62 -3.43 -2.70
N ARG A 43 14.57 -2.90 -3.33
CA ARG A 43 13.83 -1.73 -2.83
C ARG A 43 12.73 -2.05 -1.83
N ALA A 44 12.46 -3.32 -1.57
CA ALA A 44 11.41 -3.74 -0.65
C ALA A 44 11.97 -4.65 0.43
N LYS A 45 11.66 -4.36 1.70
CA LYS A 45 11.98 -5.23 2.84
C LYS A 45 10.86 -6.26 3.00
N LEU A 46 10.96 -7.34 2.24
CA LEU A 46 10.00 -8.43 2.30
C LEU A 46 10.23 -9.28 3.54
N ASP A 47 9.14 -9.68 4.18
CA ASP A 47 9.15 -10.53 5.38
C ASP A 47 8.02 -11.55 5.27
N PHE A 48 8.37 -12.84 5.22
CA PHE A 48 7.40 -13.93 5.12
C PHE A 48 7.45 -14.83 6.35
N GLY A 49 8.22 -14.44 7.38
CA GLY A 49 8.37 -15.23 8.60
C GLY A 49 8.71 -16.68 8.29
N GLU A 50 7.95 -17.62 8.86
CA GLU A 50 8.11 -19.05 8.62
C GLU A 50 7.40 -19.56 7.35
N GLY A 51 6.75 -18.65 6.61
CA GLY A 51 6.09 -18.99 5.36
C GLY A 51 7.01 -18.86 4.16
N ARG A 52 6.41 -18.75 3.00
CA ARG A 52 7.10 -18.52 1.73
C ARG A 52 6.47 -17.36 0.96
N ALA A 53 7.18 -16.85 -0.01
CA ALA A 53 6.64 -15.87 -0.94
C ALA A 53 5.57 -16.49 -1.83
N GLY A 54 4.49 -15.76 -2.04
CA GLY A 54 3.49 -16.06 -3.05
C GLY A 54 3.20 -14.82 -3.87
N ILE A 55 2.82 -15.02 -5.13
CA ILE A 55 2.34 -13.95 -6.00
C ILE A 55 0.89 -14.25 -6.34
N SER A 56 0.01 -13.29 -6.04
CA SER A 56 -1.39 -13.31 -6.43
C SER A 56 -1.67 -12.17 -7.40
N LEU A 57 -2.72 -12.30 -8.20
CA LEU A 57 -3.20 -11.22 -9.05
C LEU A 57 -4.53 -10.73 -8.50
N PHE A 58 -4.60 -9.43 -8.22
CA PHE A 58 -5.81 -8.77 -7.74
C PHE A 58 -6.45 -7.98 -8.88
N ASP A 59 -7.71 -8.26 -9.15
CA ASP A 59 -8.53 -7.56 -10.14
C ASP A 59 -9.53 -6.69 -9.37
N ALA A 60 -9.16 -5.44 -9.10
CA ALA A 60 -9.88 -4.57 -8.18
C ALA A 60 -10.76 -3.57 -8.92
N LYS A 61 -11.97 -3.37 -8.39
CA LYS A 61 -12.91 -2.39 -8.92
C LYS A 61 -12.52 -0.97 -8.54
N ALA A 62 -12.93 -0.01 -9.36
CA ALA A 62 -12.69 1.41 -9.13
C ALA A 62 -13.31 1.91 -7.83
N ARG A 63 -12.59 2.83 -7.19
CA ARG A 63 -13.09 3.64 -6.08
C ARG A 63 -13.04 5.10 -6.47
N SER A 64 -13.71 5.94 -5.71
CA SER A 64 -13.75 7.39 -5.93
C SER A 64 -13.89 8.13 -4.61
N PHE A 65 -13.67 9.44 -4.64
CA PHE A 65 -13.92 10.29 -3.49
C PHE A 65 -15.37 10.81 -3.47
N PRO A 66 -15.97 11.03 -2.29
CA PRO A 66 -15.44 10.69 -0.97
C PRO A 66 -15.34 9.18 -0.77
N TYR A 67 -14.27 8.74 -0.12
CA TYR A 67 -14.02 7.32 0.15
C TYR A 67 -14.20 7.04 1.64
N VAL A 68 -15.12 6.14 1.96
CA VAL A 68 -15.40 5.75 3.36
C VAL A 68 -14.43 4.65 3.79
N VAL A 69 -13.70 4.90 4.87
CA VAL A 69 -12.83 3.92 5.52
C VAL A 69 -13.59 3.38 6.74
N ASP A 70 -14.29 2.28 6.54
CA ASP A 70 -15.05 1.62 7.59
C ASP A 70 -14.22 0.55 8.34
N MET A 71 -13.12 0.11 7.73
CA MET A 71 -12.21 -0.86 8.34
C MET A 71 -10.79 -0.67 7.84
N VAL A 72 -9.85 -1.11 8.67
CA VAL A 72 -8.47 -1.37 8.28
C VAL A 72 -8.08 -2.76 8.72
N GLU A 73 -7.08 -3.31 8.08
CA GLU A 73 -6.56 -4.64 8.38
C GLU A 73 -5.04 -4.61 8.54
N ARG A 74 -4.49 -5.64 9.16
CA ARG A 74 -3.04 -5.87 9.18
C ARG A 74 -2.72 -7.35 9.04
N HIS A 75 -1.50 -7.62 8.62
CA HIS A 75 -0.98 -8.97 8.46
C HIS A 75 0.13 -9.19 9.49
N PRO A 76 -0.14 -9.88 10.62
CA PRO A 76 0.83 -10.03 11.70
C PRO A 76 1.99 -10.96 11.38
N GLU A 77 1.89 -11.76 10.30
CA GLU A 77 2.87 -12.80 9.97
C GLU A 77 3.76 -12.43 8.77
N GLY A 78 3.53 -11.31 8.10
CA GLY A 78 4.34 -10.94 6.96
C GLY A 78 4.03 -9.61 6.32
N SER A 79 4.89 -9.21 5.40
CA SER A 79 4.73 -8.03 4.56
C SER A 79 3.78 -8.28 3.41
N GLN A 80 3.30 -7.21 2.78
CA GLN A 80 2.45 -7.30 1.58
C GLN A 80 2.81 -6.20 0.60
N ALA A 81 3.24 -6.61 -0.59
CA ALA A 81 3.56 -5.68 -1.67
C ALA A 81 2.44 -5.63 -2.70
N PHE A 82 2.11 -4.42 -3.15
CA PHE A 82 1.15 -4.16 -4.22
C PHE A 82 1.87 -3.49 -5.37
N ILE A 83 1.91 -4.17 -6.51
CA ILE A 83 2.60 -3.72 -7.71
C ILE A 83 1.57 -3.49 -8.82
N PRO A 84 1.25 -2.24 -9.18
CA PRO A 84 0.32 -1.96 -10.26
C PRO A 84 0.83 -2.53 -11.59
N LEU A 85 -0.06 -3.21 -12.31
CA LEU A 85 0.22 -3.73 -13.65
C LEU A 85 -0.25 -2.77 -14.74
N ASP A 86 -0.87 -1.69 -14.35
CA ASP A 86 -1.35 -0.60 -15.21
C ASP A 86 -1.02 0.76 -14.59
N GLY A 87 -1.40 1.83 -15.25
CA GLY A 87 -1.12 3.19 -14.80
C GLY A 87 -2.17 3.79 -13.85
N VAL A 88 -3.06 2.97 -13.31
CA VAL A 88 -4.14 3.47 -12.44
C VAL A 88 -3.59 3.83 -11.06
N PRO A 89 -3.83 5.07 -10.58
CA PRO A 89 -3.41 5.44 -9.22
C PRO A 89 -4.22 4.69 -8.18
N MET A 90 -3.60 4.42 -7.02
CA MET A 90 -4.29 3.81 -5.89
C MET A 90 -4.32 4.74 -4.70
N LEU A 91 -5.42 4.70 -3.97
CA LEU A 91 -5.54 5.29 -2.65
C LEU A 91 -4.98 4.30 -1.63
N VAL A 92 -4.00 4.75 -0.84
CA VAL A 92 -3.39 3.95 0.22
C VAL A 92 -3.72 4.59 1.57
N VAL A 93 -4.48 3.88 2.39
CA VAL A 93 -4.80 4.30 3.76
C VAL A 93 -3.96 3.47 4.72
N VAL A 94 -3.29 4.14 5.65
CA VAL A 94 -2.47 3.50 6.70
C VAL A 94 -2.79 4.12 8.06
N ALA A 95 -2.41 3.44 9.12
CA ALA A 95 -2.56 3.94 10.47
C ALA A 95 -1.40 3.52 11.36
N ASP A 96 -1.14 4.31 12.38
CA ASP A 96 -0.24 3.93 13.47
C ASP A 96 -0.92 2.90 14.37
N ASP A 97 -0.12 2.10 15.07
CA ASP A 97 -0.61 1.19 16.09
C ASP A 97 -0.40 1.78 17.48
N GLU A 98 -1.46 1.81 18.25
CA GLU A 98 -1.39 2.16 19.68
C GLU A 98 -2.10 1.07 20.47
N ASN A 99 -1.32 0.26 21.16
CA ASN A 99 -1.83 -0.85 21.97
C ASN A 99 -2.77 -1.80 21.21
N GLY A 100 -2.43 -2.12 19.96
CA GLY A 100 -3.21 -3.01 19.10
C GLY A 100 -4.43 -2.35 18.46
N GLN A 101 -4.52 -1.03 18.49
CA GLN A 101 -5.60 -0.25 17.87
C GLN A 101 -5.04 0.69 16.81
N PRO A 102 -5.69 0.80 15.64
CA PRO A 102 -5.27 1.77 14.63
C PRO A 102 -5.62 3.19 15.04
N VAL A 103 -4.62 4.07 14.98
CA VAL A 103 -4.76 5.50 15.28
C VAL A 103 -4.05 6.33 14.22
N ASN A 104 -4.34 7.63 14.17
CA ASN A 104 -3.66 8.58 13.28
C ASN A 104 -3.70 8.15 11.80
N LEU A 105 -4.88 7.88 11.28
CA LEU A 105 -5.05 7.48 9.89
C LEU A 105 -4.49 8.52 8.93
N LYS A 106 -3.78 8.04 7.93
CA LYS A 106 -3.25 8.85 6.82
C LYS A 106 -3.64 8.21 5.50
N ALA A 107 -3.81 9.04 4.50
CA ALA A 107 -4.13 8.61 3.15
C ALA A 107 -3.13 9.18 2.15
N PHE A 108 -2.73 8.35 1.19
CA PHE A 108 -1.81 8.72 0.12
C PHE A 108 -2.40 8.33 -1.23
N ILE A 109 -2.07 9.11 -2.24
CA ILE A 109 -2.39 8.76 -3.64
C ILE A 109 -1.08 8.43 -4.34
N SER A 110 -0.98 7.22 -4.88
CA SER A 110 0.19 6.79 -5.63
C SER A 110 0.31 7.56 -6.95
N GLN A 111 1.54 7.78 -7.38
CA GLN A 111 1.87 8.40 -8.64
C GLN A 111 2.23 7.32 -9.68
N PRO A 112 2.17 7.63 -10.98
CA PRO A 112 2.54 6.66 -12.02
C PRO A 112 3.92 6.05 -11.75
N GLY A 113 4.02 4.71 -11.88
CA GLY A 113 5.27 3.99 -11.68
C GLY A 113 5.62 3.67 -10.22
N GLN A 114 4.77 4.05 -9.26
CA GLN A 114 4.99 3.68 -7.85
C GLN A 114 4.27 2.39 -7.48
N ALA A 115 4.99 1.50 -6.79
CA ALA A 115 4.46 0.37 -6.06
C ALA A 115 4.74 0.55 -4.57
N ILE A 116 4.09 -0.22 -3.72
CA ILE A 116 4.32 -0.17 -2.28
C ILE A 116 4.58 -1.56 -1.71
N ASN A 117 5.32 -1.61 -0.61
CA ASN A 117 5.44 -2.79 0.23
C ASN A 117 5.08 -2.41 1.66
N LEU A 118 3.96 -2.90 2.14
CA LEU A 118 3.53 -2.68 3.53
C LEU A 118 4.34 -3.58 4.46
N TYR A 119 4.93 -3.01 5.50
CA TYR A 119 5.65 -3.78 6.48
C TYR A 119 4.72 -4.68 7.29
N ARG A 120 5.26 -5.80 7.75
CA ARG A 120 4.57 -6.71 8.67
C ARG A 120 3.90 -5.92 9.80
N GLY A 121 2.61 -6.17 10.03
CA GLY A 121 1.85 -5.57 11.10
C GLY A 121 1.36 -4.14 10.87
N THR A 122 1.62 -3.56 9.72
CA THR A 122 1.12 -2.21 9.39
C THR A 122 -0.40 -2.23 9.16
N TRP A 123 -1.14 -1.39 9.90
CA TRP A 123 -2.56 -1.17 9.63
C TRP A 123 -2.75 -0.46 8.30
N HIS A 124 -3.59 -1.03 7.45
CA HIS A 124 -3.89 -0.44 6.14
C HIS A 124 -5.32 -0.72 5.70
N GLY A 125 -5.84 0.14 4.84
CA GLY A 125 -7.11 -0.06 4.17
C GLY A 125 -7.00 -1.08 3.04
N VAL A 126 -8.13 -1.52 2.52
CA VAL A 126 -8.18 -2.43 1.38
C VAL A 126 -7.66 -1.77 0.10
N LEU A 127 -7.29 -2.59 -0.89
CA LEU A 127 -6.83 -2.10 -2.18
C LEU A 127 -7.91 -1.24 -2.84
N ALA A 128 -7.56 -0.02 -3.22
CA ALA A 128 -8.49 0.97 -3.74
C ALA A 128 -7.91 1.70 -4.96
N PRO A 129 -8.06 1.12 -6.17
CA PRO A 129 -7.72 1.85 -7.38
C PRO A 129 -8.70 3.00 -7.59
N LEU A 130 -8.19 4.17 -7.98
CA LEU A 130 -8.98 5.38 -8.12
C LEU A 130 -9.48 5.58 -9.55
N TRP A 131 -10.77 5.84 -9.67
CA TRP A 131 -11.52 6.24 -10.87
C TRP A 131 -11.63 5.18 -11.97
N GLN A 132 -10.74 4.20 -12.00
CA GLN A 132 -10.75 3.09 -12.94
C GLN A 132 -10.45 1.80 -12.19
N ALA A 133 -10.93 0.67 -12.71
CA ALA A 133 -10.50 -0.64 -12.23
C ALA A 133 -8.99 -0.83 -12.47
N GLY A 134 -8.34 -1.49 -11.54
CA GLY A 134 -6.90 -1.73 -11.60
C GLY A 134 -6.53 -3.17 -11.30
N ARG A 135 -5.46 -3.64 -11.92
CA ARG A 135 -4.86 -4.95 -11.70
C ARG A 135 -3.52 -4.81 -11.02
N TYR A 136 -3.24 -5.74 -10.12
CA TYR A 136 -2.06 -5.69 -9.26
C TYR A 136 -1.45 -7.07 -9.14
N ALA A 137 -0.12 -7.14 -9.17
CA ALA A 137 0.60 -8.27 -8.61
C ALA A 137 0.77 -8.02 -7.11
N VAL A 138 0.42 -8.99 -6.31
CA VAL A 138 0.51 -8.91 -4.85
C VAL A 138 1.48 -9.97 -4.37
N VAL A 139 2.52 -9.54 -3.66
CA VAL A 139 3.55 -10.44 -3.14
C VAL A 139 3.43 -10.46 -1.62
N ASP A 140 3.02 -11.60 -1.08
CA ASP A 140 2.83 -11.76 0.35
C ASP A 140 3.13 -13.18 0.82
N ARG A 141 2.94 -13.40 2.11
CA ARG A 141 3.25 -14.67 2.76
C ARG A 141 2.21 -15.74 2.45
N ILE A 142 2.69 -16.89 2.03
CA ILE A 142 1.93 -18.13 1.99
C ILE A 142 2.41 -19.02 3.14
N GLY A 143 1.50 -19.47 3.99
CA GLY A 143 1.83 -20.28 5.15
C GLY A 143 0.59 -20.65 5.95
N GLU A 144 0.80 -21.41 7.01
CA GLU A 144 -0.24 -21.82 7.94
C GLU A 144 -0.65 -20.66 8.87
N GLY A 145 -1.83 -20.78 9.45
CA GLY A 145 -2.38 -19.81 10.39
C GLY A 145 -3.13 -18.67 9.71
N THR A 146 -3.80 -17.87 10.52
CA THR A 146 -4.53 -16.71 10.07
C THR A 146 -3.60 -15.49 10.09
N ASN A 147 -3.26 -15.01 8.92
CA ASN A 147 -2.41 -13.83 8.74
C ASN A 147 -3.27 -12.59 8.49
N LEU A 148 -4.28 -12.39 9.31
CA LEU A 148 -5.23 -11.30 9.14
C LEU A 148 -5.82 -10.88 10.48
N GLU A 149 -5.73 -9.60 10.79
CA GLU A 149 -6.48 -8.93 11.84
C GLU A 149 -7.22 -7.75 11.22
N GLU A 150 -8.51 -7.62 11.55
CA GLU A 150 -9.37 -6.55 11.06
C GLU A 150 -9.80 -5.65 12.22
N HIS A 151 -9.89 -4.35 11.95
CA HIS A 151 -10.48 -3.39 12.86
C HIS A 151 -11.58 -2.62 12.14
N TRP A 152 -12.81 -2.78 12.62
CA TRP A 152 -13.99 -2.08 12.09
C TRP A 152 -14.27 -0.85 12.94
N PHE A 153 -14.34 0.31 12.30
CA PHE A 153 -14.60 1.57 12.99
C PHE A 153 -16.09 1.71 13.28
N PRO A 154 -16.49 1.89 14.58
CA PRO A 154 -17.89 2.19 14.90
C PRO A 154 -18.37 3.48 14.23
N ASP A 155 -17.46 4.42 14.02
CA ASP A 155 -17.68 5.69 13.35
C ASP A 155 -16.62 5.82 12.26
N PRO A 156 -16.97 5.57 10.99
CA PRO A 156 -16.00 5.52 9.90
C PRO A 156 -15.30 6.86 9.63
N TRP A 157 -14.10 6.75 9.07
CA TRP A 157 -13.36 7.88 8.53
C TRP A 157 -13.77 8.10 7.06
N THR A 158 -13.60 9.31 6.57
CA THR A 158 -13.84 9.64 5.16
C THR A 158 -12.61 10.33 4.59
N VAL A 159 -12.13 9.82 3.47
CA VAL A 159 -11.09 10.49 2.68
C VAL A 159 -11.77 11.35 1.64
N GLU A 160 -11.49 12.63 1.67
CA GLU A 160 -11.97 13.60 0.69
C GLU A 160 -10.79 14.27 0.01
N ALA A 161 -10.86 14.35 -1.30
CA ALA A 161 -9.94 15.16 -2.08
C ALA A 161 -10.75 16.23 -2.80
N ASP A 162 -10.16 17.41 -2.92
CA ASP A 162 -10.70 18.43 -3.83
C ASP A 162 -10.71 17.80 -5.23
N ASN A 163 -11.90 17.69 -5.82
CA ASN A 163 -12.06 17.35 -7.22
C ASN A 163 -11.50 18.49 -8.06
N LYS A 164 -10.19 18.58 -8.13
CA LYS A 164 -9.53 19.40 -9.15
C LYS A 164 -9.37 18.51 -10.36
N GLU A 165 -10.18 18.80 -11.35
CA GLU A 165 -10.10 18.27 -12.70
C GLU A 165 -8.66 18.33 -13.26
#